data_807741ca432e4aa83f37e2d9fc8d6a61
#
_entry.id   807741ca432e4aa83f37e2d9fc8d6a61
#
_cell.length_a   1.000
_cell.length_b   1.000
_cell.length_c   1.000
_cell.angle_alpha   90.00
_cell.angle_beta   90.00
_cell.angle_gamma   90.00
#
_symmetry.space_group_name_H-M   'P 1'
#
loop_
_entity.id
_entity.type
_entity.pdbx_description
1 polymer ?
#
loop_
_entity_poly.entity_id
_entity_poly.type
_entity_poly.pdbx_seq_one_letter_code
_entity_poly.pdbx_strand_id
1 'polypeptide(L)'
;MKLLEERIKEDGQVRPGNILKVDSFLNHQLDISLLEQLGSEFYEKFKDKGITRILTIEASGIALACLAAQHFKVPVVFAKKAKSKNLDGELYTSIVHSFTYGKDFTVTLAKKFLSEDDTVLLIDDFLAVGKAMRGLIDICNQADAKIAGIGIAVEKGFQSGGKELRDAGYDVYSLAIIDEMTDDGSITFRS
;
A
#
# COMPACT_ATOMS: atom_id res chain seq x y z
N MET A 1 -12.58 1.67 -8.32
CA MET A 1 -12.70 3.09 -8.72
C MET A 1 -12.56 3.21 -10.23
N LYS A 2 -13.62 3.63 -10.91
CA LYS A 2 -13.68 3.60 -12.38
C LYS A 2 -12.57 4.41 -13.06
N LEU A 3 -12.26 5.61 -12.52
CA LEU A 3 -11.19 6.45 -13.06
C LEU A 3 -9.82 5.73 -13.11
N LEU A 4 -9.44 5.02 -12.04
CA LEU A 4 -8.18 4.29 -12.00
C LEU A 4 -8.20 3.08 -12.95
N GLU A 5 -9.32 2.39 -13.05
CA GLU A 5 -9.47 1.24 -13.96
C GLU A 5 -9.36 1.66 -15.42
N GLU A 6 -9.95 2.80 -15.80
CA GLU A 6 -9.83 3.40 -17.14
C GLU A 6 -8.38 3.77 -17.42
N ARG A 7 -7.71 4.45 -16.47
CA ARG A 7 -6.30 4.83 -16.61
C ARG A 7 -5.38 3.60 -16.77
N ILE A 8 -5.64 2.52 -16.02
CA ILE A 8 -4.88 1.27 -16.16
C ILE A 8 -5.11 0.65 -17.55
N LYS A 9 -6.33 0.69 -18.10
CA LYS A 9 -6.62 0.18 -19.44
C LYS A 9 -5.95 0.98 -20.54
N GLU A 10 -5.85 2.29 -20.38
CA GLU A 10 -5.27 3.20 -21.38
C GLU A 10 -3.74 3.16 -21.39
N ASP A 11 -3.11 3.27 -20.22
CA ASP A 11 -1.67 3.49 -20.09
C ASP A 11 -0.92 2.34 -19.40
N GLY A 12 -1.64 1.39 -18.81
CA GLY A 12 -1.05 0.20 -18.19
C GLY A 12 -0.55 -0.80 -19.24
N GLN A 13 0.50 -1.52 -18.91
CA GLN A 13 1.05 -2.56 -19.78
C GLN A 13 1.14 -3.88 -19.03
N VAL A 14 0.42 -4.88 -19.53
CA VAL A 14 0.58 -6.26 -19.06
C VAL A 14 1.83 -6.86 -19.68
N ARG A 15 2.60 -7.58 -18.87
CA ARG A 15 3.79 -8.33 -19.29
C ARG A 15 3.65 -9.79 -18.83
N PRO A 16 4.29 -10.75 -19.52
CA PRO A 16 4.30 -12.15 -19.13
C PRO A 16 4.70 -12.34 -17.65
N GLY A 17 4.08 -13.30 -16.99
CA GLY A 17 4.30 -13.57 -15.56
C GLY A 17 3.44 -12.73 -14.63
N ASN A 18 2.27 -12.29 -15.08
CA ASN A 18 1.32 -11.49 -14.30
C ASN A 18 1.90 -10.15 -13.79
N ILE A 19 2.72 -9.51 -14.62
CA ILE A 19 3.29 -8.19 -14.31
C ILE A 19 2.42 -7.11 -14.95
N LEU A 20 1.92 -6.18 -14.13
CA LEU A 20 1.28 -4.96 -14.59
C LEU A 20 2.24 -3.79 -14.36
N LYS A 21 2.60 -3.08 -15.43
CA LYS A 21 3.36 -1.84 -15.39
C LYS A 21 2.41 -0.66 -15.42
N VAL A 22 2.51 0.19 -14.42
CA VAL A 22 1.79 1.47 -14.27
C VAL A 22 2.78 2.59 -13.98
N ASP A 23 4.00 2.42 -14.50
CA ASP A 23 5.16 3.28 -14.23
C ASP A 23 5.01 4.69 -14.83
N SER A 24 4.16 4.86 -15.81
CA SER A 24 3.90 6.15 -16.44
C SER A 24 3.03 7.11 -15.61
N PHE A 25 2.32 6.62 -14.56
CA PHE A 25 1.39 7.47 -13.81
C PHE A 25 1.31 7.19 -12.30
N LEU A 26 1.76 6.01 -11.81
CA LEU A 26 1.54 5.62 -10.41
C LEU A 26 2.83 5.46 -9.60
N ASN A 27 3.89 4.83 -10.13
CA ASN A 27 5.01 4.39 -9.29
C ASN A 27 6.43 4.60 -9.87
N HIS A 28 6.56 5.34 -10.96
CA HIS A 28 7.84 5.85 -11.46
C HIS A 28 7.71 7.32 -11.88
N GLN A 29 6.90 7.61 -12.90
CA GLN A 29 6.32 8.93 -13.10
C GLN A 29 5.02 9.01 -12.31
N LEU A 30 4.75 10.14 -11.69
CA LEU A 30 3.58 10.34 -10.84
C LEU A 30 2.62 11.33 -11.50
N ASP A 31 1.41 10.90 -11.82
CA ASP A 31 0.33 11.78 -12.19
C ASP A 31 -0.31 12.35 -10.91
N ILE A 32 0.09 13.56 -10.55
CA ILE A 32 -0.32 14.19 -9.29
C ILE A 32 -1.83 14.40 -9.23
N SER A 33 -2.47 14.74 -10.37
CA SER A 33 -3.92 14.93 -10.42
C SER A 33 -4.68 13.63 -10.18
N LEU A 34 -4.19 12.53 -10.73
CA LEU A 34 -4.74 11.20 -10.45
C LEU A 34 -4.52 10.82 -8.98
N LEU A 35 -3.29 10.92 -8.48
CA LEU A 35 -2.95 10.55 -7.10
C LEU A 35 -3.74 11.35 -6.07
N GLU A 36 -4.04 12.62 -6.34
CA GLU A 36 -4.87 13.46 -5.49
C GLU A 36 -6.29 12.88 -5.39
N GLN A 37 -6.89 12.48 -6.52
CA GLN A 37 -8.22 11.88 -6.55
C GLN A 37 -8.24 10.50 -5.84
N LEU A 38 -7.17 9.69 -5.99
CA LEU A 38 -7.04 8.44 -5.24
C LEU A 38 -6.93 8.70 -3.72
N GLY A 39 -6.18 9.73 -3.33
CA GLY A 39 -6.06 10.16 -1.93
C GLY A 39 -7.38 10.63 -1.33
N SER A 40 -8.16 11.39 -2.09
CA SER A 40 -9.51 11.83 -1.73
C SER A 40 -10.45 10.65 -1.53
N GLU A 41 -10.38 9.63 -2.37
CA GLU A 41 -11.21 8.43 -2.26
C GLU A 41 -10.89 7.62 -0.99
N PHE A 42 -9.62 7.50 -0.62
CA PHE A 42 -9.24 6.90 0.67
C PHE A 42 -9.76 7.72 1.85
N TYR A 43 -9.72 9.06 1.75
CA TYR A 43 -10.27 9.92 2.78
C TYR A 43 -11.77 9.68 2.95
N GLU A 44 -12.56 9.69 1.88
CA GLU A 44 -14.00 9.45 1.95
C GLU A 44 -14.33 8.09 2.60
N LYS A 45 -13.54 7.06 2.32
CA LYS A 45 -13.72 5.72 2.91
C LYS A 45 -13.39 5.67 4.40
N PHE A 46 -12.36 6.39 4.86
CA PHE A 46 -11.80 6.20 6.20
C PHE A 46 -11.90 7.44 7.12
N LYS A 47 -12.51 8.55 6.69
CA LYS A 47 -12.56 9.83 7.43
C LYS A 47 -13.11 9.72 8.86
N ASP A 48 -14.04 8.81 9.10
CA ASP A 48 -14.70 8.63 10.39
C ASP A 48 -13.98 7.62 11.32
N LYS A 49 -12.80 7.14 10.93
CA LYS A 49 -12.03 6.15 11.69
C LYS A 49 -11.07 6.74 12.72
N GLY A 50 -10.98 8.08 12.84
CA GLY A 50 -10.08 8.74 13.78
C GLY A 50 -8.61 8.55 13.48
N ILE A 51 -8.24 8.53 12.19
CA ILE A 51 -6.86 8.35 11.74
C ILE A 51 -5.97 9.45 12.32
N THR A 52 -4.86 9.06 12.96
CA THR A 52 -3.84 9.98 13.48
C THR A 52 -2.56 9.93 12.64
N ARG A 53 -2.37 8.87 11.85
CA ARG A 53 -1.15 8.62 11.10
C ARG A 53 -1.40 7.76 9.87
N ILE A 54 -0.71 8.06 8.78
CA ILE A 54 -0.64 7.16 7.63
C ILE A 54 0.72 6.48 7.62
N LEU A 55 0.74 5.16 7.46
CA LEU A 55 1.95 4.36 7.35
C LEU A 55 2.00 3.67 5.98
N THR A 56 3.16 3.76 5.34
CA THR A 56 3.44 3.11 4.06
C THR A 56 4.84 2.50 4.05
N ILE A 57 5.25 1.98 2.89
CA ILE A 57 6.60 1.44 2.71
C ILE A 57 7.28 2.10 1.51
N GLU A 58 8.61 2.36 1.60
CA GLU A 58 9.37 2.90 0.46
C GLU A 58 9.39 1.90 -0.73
N ALA A 59 9.37 2.41 -1.97
CA ALA A 59 9.33 3.82 -2.33
C ALA A 59 7.95 4.24 -2.89
N SER A 60 7.27 3.37 -3.65
CA SER A 60 6.12 3.71 -4.50
C SER A 60 4.87 4.14 -3.73
N GLY A 61 4.63 3.57 -2.55
CA GLY A 61 3.49 3.96 -1.70
C GLY A 61 3.58 5.38 -1.12
N ILE A 62 4.78 5.98 -1.06
CA ILE A 62 4.99 7.27 -0.36
C ILE A 62 4.18 8.40 -0.98
N ALA A 63 4.22 8.55 -2.30
CA ALA A 63 3.52 9.64 -2.97
C ALA A 63 2.00 9.56 -2.74
N LEU A 64 1.42 8.38 -2.92
CA LEU A 64 0.00 8.15 -2.68
C LEU A 64 -0.40 8.43 -1.22
N ALA A 65 0.42 7.96 -0.26
CA ALA A 65 0.22 8.22 1.15
C ALA A 65 0.27 9.72 1.47
N CYS A 66 1.19 10.49 0.86
CA CYS A 66 1.29 11.93 1.03
C CYS A 66 0.04 12.67 0.51
N LEU A 67 -0.47 12.29 -0.66
CA LEU A 67 -1.68 12.92 -1.21
C LEU A 67 -2.91 12.58 -0.35
N ALA A 68 -3.06 11.34 0.10
CA ALA A 68 -4.12 10.97 1.05
C ALA A 68 -4.00 11.75 2.37
N ALA A 69 -2.79 11.88 2.92
CA ALA A 69 -2.54 12.59 4.18
C ALA A 69 -2.94 14.06 4.16
N GLN A 70 -2.92 14.72 3.01
CA GLN A 70 -3.39 16.11 2.86
C GLN A 70 -4.87 16.24 3.24
N HIS A 71 -5.69 15.25 2.88
CA HIS A 71 -7.12 15.23 3.24
C HIS A 71 -7.34 14.91 4.72
N PHE A 72 -6.59 13.94 5.27
CA PHE A 72 -6.65 13.58 6.70
C PHE A 72 -5.98 14.62 7.62
N LYS A 73 -5.08 15.47 7.10
CA LYS A 73 -4.26 16.44 7.85
C LYS A 73 -3.42 15.76 8.94
N VAL A 74 -2.85 14.61 8.63
CA VAL A 74 -2.02 13.80 9.53
C VAL A 74 -0.62 13.57 8.94
N PRO A 75 0.39 13.27 9.75
CA PRO A 75 1.70 12.92 9.25
C PRO A 75 1.71 11.57 8.51
N VAL A 76 2.63 11.47 7.55
CA VAL A 76 2.99 10.21 6.88
C VAL A 76 4.30 9.70 7.46
N VAL A 77 4.32 8.41 7.80
CA VAL A 77 5.54 7.71 8.15
C VAL A 77 5.74 6.59 7.13
N PHE A 78 6.98 6.37 6.71
CA PHE A 78 7.28 5.26 5.81
C PHE A 78 8.36 4.34 6.37
N ALA A 79 8.09 3.05 6.29
CA ALA A 79 9.04 2.02 6.65
C ALA A 79 10.08 1.84 5.52
N LYS A 80 11.32 1.55 5.90
CA LYS A 80 12.46 1.39 4.99
C LYS A 80 12.77 -0.08 4.75
N LYS A 81 13.11 -0.44 3.50
CA LYS A 81 13.44 -1.81 3.08
C LYS A 81 14.88 -2.24 3.38
N ALA A 82 15.66 -1.44 4.07
CA ALA A 82 17.02 -1.78 4.44
C ALA A 82 17.35 -1.27 5.85
N LYS A 83 18.35 -1.90 6.50
CA LYS A 83 18.97 -1.30 7.68
C LYS A 83 19.66 -0.01 7.26
N SER A 84 18.98 1.12 7.41
CA SER A 84 19.61 2.43 7.19
C SER A 84 20.53 2.72 8.35
N LYS A 85 21.82 2.99 8.05
CA LYS A 85 22.79 3.48 9.04
C LYS A 85 22.40 4.85 9.63
N ASN A 86 21.39 5.50 9.04
CA ASN A 86 20.89 6.83 9.42
C ASN A 86 19.64 6.76 10.29
N LEU A 87 19.22 5.59 10.76
CA LEU A 87 18.14 5.47 11.74
C LEU A 87 18.77 5.42 13.13
N ASP A 88 18.76 6.56 13.80
CA ASP A 88 19.17 6.66 15.19
C ASP A 88 18.04 6.20 16.12
N GLY A 89 18.40 5.46 17.16
CA GLY A 89 17.46 5.01 18.18
C GLY A 89 16.95 3.59 17.99
N GLU A 90 15.92 3.24 18.76
CA GLU A 90 15.29 1.93 18.71
C GLU A 90 14.39 1.79 17.46
N LEU A 91 14.37 0.59 16.89
CA LEU A 91 13.64 0.26 15.67
C LEU A 91 12.59 -0.82 15.92
N TYR A 92 11.43 -0.66 15.30
CA TYR A 92 10.57 -1.78 14.94
C TYR A 92 11.15 -2.43 13.69
N THR A 93 11.16 -3.76 13.65
CA THR A 93 11.77 -4.50 12.55
C THR A 93 10.91 -5.70 12.17
N SER A 94 10.61 -5.85 10.90
CA SER A 94 9.91 -7.02 10.36
C SER A 94 10.70 -7.64 9.21
N ILE A 95 10.74 -8.98 9.17
CA ILE A 95 11.39 -9.72 8.08
C ILE A 95 10.33 -10.15 7.09
N VAL A 96 10.45 -9.67 5.85
CA VAL A 96 9.54 -9.99 4.76
C VAL A 96 10.21 -10.94 3.78
N HIS A 97 9.70 -12.16 3.69
CA HIS A 97 10.24 -13.18 2.80
C HIS A 97 9.81 -12.93 1.34
N SER A 98 10.74 -12.74 0.41
CA SER A 98 10.43 -12.58 -1.02
C SER A 98 10.64 -13.89 -1.78
N PHE A 99 9.53 -14.54 -2.20
CA PHE A 99 9.64 -15.75 -3.03
C PHE A 99 10.09 -15.45 -4.47
N THR A 100 9.78 -14.25 -4.99
CA THR A 100 10.08 -13.88 -6.38
C THR A 100 11.60 -13.74 -6.64
N TYR A 101 12.35 -13.30 -5.62
CA TYR A 101 13.79 -13.09 -5.71
C TYR A 101 14.60 -14.01 -4.79
N GLY A 102 13.94 -14.92 -4.04
CA GLY A 102 14.60 -15.82 -3.09
C GLY A 102 15.37 -15.10 -1.98
N LYS A 103 15.11 -13.81 -1.75
CA LYS A 103 15.80 -12.99 -0.74
C LYS A 103 14.81 -12.37 0.21
N ASP A 104 15.11 -12.49 1.49
CA ASP A 104 14.40 -11.77 2.52
C ASP A 104 14.85 -10.30 2.54
N PHE A 105 13.91 -9.41 2.78
CA PHE A 105 14.24 -8.03 3.08
C PHE A 105 13.68 -7.64 4.44
N THR A 106 14.45 -6.82 5.13
CA THR A 106 14.04 -6.31 6.44
C THR A 106 13.35 -4.96 6.26
N VAL A 107 12.17 -4.84 6.83
CA VAL A 107 11.44 -3.57 6.92
C VAL A 107 11.69 -2.98 8.30
N THR A 108 12.08 -1.71 8.36
CA THR A 108 12.41 -1.02 9.60
C THR A 108 11.70 0.31 9.74
N LEU A 109 11.33 0.66 10.97
CA LEU A 109 10.75 1.94 11.34
C LEU A 109 11.32 2.39 12.70
N ALA A 110 11.70 3.67 12.83
CA ALA A 110 12.14 4.20 14.12
C ALA A 110 10.95 4.32 15.09
N LYS A 111 11.09 3.76 16.30
CA LYS A 111 10.02 3.71 17.31
C LYS A 111 9.44 5.08 17.67
N LYS A 112 10.25 6.13 17.63
CA LYS A 112 9.80 7.51 17.91
C LYS A 112 8.69 8.05 16.98
N PHE A 113 8.39 7.35 15.87
CA PHE A 113 7.40 7.79 14.88
C PHE A 113 6.10 7.00 14.91
N LEU A 114 5.99 5.97 15.78
CA LEU A 114 4.80 5.15 15.91
C LEU A 114 4.66 4.64 17.35
N SER A 115 3.49 4.79 17.94
CA SER A 115 3.18 4.40 19.31
C SER A 115 1.78 3.81 19.45
N GLU A 116 1.45 3.34 20.66
CA GLU A 116 0.15 2.81 21.05
C GLU A 116 -1.00 3.83 20.94
N ASP A 117 -0.69 5.13 20.98
CA ASP A 117 -1.67 6.19 20.83
C ASP A 117 -2.11 6.41 19.36
N ASP A 118 -1.43 5.77 18.40
CA ASP A 118 -1.70 5.98 16.98
C ASP A 118 -2.84 5.09 16.47
N THR A 119 -3.72 5.72 15.70
CA THR A 119 -4.70 5.04 14.85
C THR A 119 -4.24 5.17 13.41
N VAL A 120 -3.82 4.06 12.83
CA VAL A 120 -3.04 4.02 11.58
C VAL A 120 -3.89 3.60 10.40
N LEU A 121 -3.81 4.36 9.29
CA LEU A 121 -4.21 3.90 7.97
C LEU A 121 -2.97 3.43 7.21
N LEU A 122 -2.94 2.16 6.80
CA LEU A 122 -1.90 1.61 5.94
C LEU A 122 -2.24 1.92 4.49
N ILE A 123 -1.29 2.47 3.71
CA ILE A 123 -1.49 2.76 2.28
C ILE A 123 -0.34 2.15 1.48
N ASP A 124 -0.66 1.50 0.35
CA ASP A 124 0.33 1.03 -0.62
C ASP A 124 -0.20 1.14 -2.06
N ASP A 125 0.71 1.16 -3.05
CA ASP A 125 0.34 1.20 -4.46
C ASP A 125 -0.18 -0.14 -4.98
N PHE A 126 0.44 -1.27 -4.58
CA PHE A 126 0.06 -2.62 -5.02
C PHE A 126 -0.16 -3.60 -3.87
N LEU A 127 -1.20 -4.41 -4.00
CA LEU A 127 -1.41 -5.59 -3.18
C LEU A 127 -1.44 -6.85 -4.05
N ALA A 128 -0.43 -7.69 -3.92
CA ALA A 128 -0.29 -8.97 -4.58
C ALA A 128 -0.47 -10.12 -3.56
N VAL A 129 0.60 -10.79 -3.16
CA VAL A 129 0.56 -11.79 -2.08
C VAL A 129 0.57 -11.17 -0.66
N GLY A 130 0.63 -9.85 -0.54
CA GLY A 130 0.48 -9.11 0.72
C GLY A 130 1.68 -9.09 1.67
N LYS A 131 2.88 -9.41 1.18
CA LYS A 131 4.07 -9.52 2.05
C LYS A 131 4.49 -8.19 2.66
N ALA A 132 4.59 -7.13 1.84
CA ALA A 132 4.93 -5.79 2.33
C ALA A 132 3.90 -5.31 3.36
N MET A 133 2.62 -5.52 3.07
CA MET A 133 1.53 -5.15 3.97
C MET A 133 1.60 -5.90 5.31
N ARG A 134 1.91 -7.22 5.30
CA ARG A 134 2.13 -7.97 6.54
C ARG A 134 3.32 -7.45 7.35
N GLY A 135 4.38 -6.99 6.68
CA GLY A 135 5.50 -6.33 7.36
C GLY A 135 5.07 -5.03 8.06
N LEU A 136 4.21 -4.22 7.43
CA LEU A 136 3.66 -3.01 8.04
C LEU A 136 2.70 -3.33 9.21
N ILE A 137 1.87 -4.36 9.07
CA ILE A 137 0.99 -4.84 10.13
C ILE A 137 1.81 -5.31 11.34
N ASP A 138 2.88 -6.08 11.12
CA ASP A 138 3.78 -6.54 12.19
C ASP A 138 4.43 -5.35 12.92
N ILE A 139 4.86 -4.32 12.20
CA ILE A 139 5.38 -3.07 12.79
C ILE A 139 4.31 -2.38 13.65
N CYS A 140 3.07 -2.29 13.19
CA CYS A 140 1.97 -1.72 13.99
C CYS A 140 1.71 -2.54 15.26
N ASN A 141 1.73 -3.87 15.15
CA ASN A 141 1.55 -4.76 16.31
C ASN A 141 2.69 -4.61 17.33
N GLN A 142 3.95 -4.47 16.89
CA GLN A 142 5.09 -4.20 17.79
C GLN A 142 4.97 -2.85 18.50
N ALA A 143 4.28 -1.89 17.89
CA ALA A 143 4.03 -0.57 18.47
C ALA A 143 2.76 -0.49 19.32
N ASP A 144 1.98 -1.58 19.40
CA ASP A 144 0.61 -1.61 19.94
C ASP A 144 -0.34 -0.59 19.29
N ALA A 145 0.00 -0.13 18.08
CA ALA A 145 -0.78 0.86 17.32
C ALA A 145 -2.03 0.22 16.70
N LYS A 146 -3.15 0.95 16.75
CA LYS A 146 -4.41 0.49 16.18
C LYS A 146 -4.41 0.63 14.66
N ILE A 147 -4.66 -0.44 13.92
CA ILE A 147 -4.87 -0.40 12.47
C ILE A 147 -6.36 -0.12 12.19
N ALA A 148 -6.67 1.04 11.62
CA ALA A 148 -8.03 1.44 11.29
C ALA A 148 -8.50 0.93 9.92
N GLY A 149 -7.57 0.69 9.01
CA GLY A 149 -7.85 0.18 7.68
C GLY A 149 -6.61 0.07 6.81
N ILE A 150 -6.80 -0.47 5.61
CA ILE A 150 -5.77 -0.67 4.59
C ILE A 150 -6.30 -0.13 3.27
N GLY A 151 -5.63 0.89 2.72
CA GLY A 151 -5.92 1.48 1.42
C GLY A 151 -4.93 1.02 0.36
N ILE A 152 -5.41 0.47 -0.74
CA ILE A 152 -4.60 -0.07 -1.84
C ILE A 152 -5.05 0.58 -3.15
N ALA A 153 -4.09 1.07 -3.96
CA ALA A 153 -4.47 1.55 -5.28
C ALA A 153 -4.86 0.38 -6.19
N VAL A 154 -3.98 -0.60 -6.38
CA VAL A 154 -4.20 -1.74 -7.28
C VAL A 154 -4.03 -3.06 -6.56
N GLU A 155 -5.10 -3.84 -6.47
CA GLU A 155 -5.07 -5.19 -5.93
C GLU A 155 -5.08 -6.23 -7.07
N LYS A 156 -4.17 -7.19 -7.02
CA LYS A 156 -4.22 -8.39 -7.87
C LYS A 156 -5.14 -9.41 -7.21
N GLY A 157 -6.45 -9.32 -7.48
CA GLY A 157 -7.50 -10.13 -6.85
C GLY A 157 -7.38 -11.63 -7.10
N PHE A 158 -6.66 -12.04 -8.16
CA PHE A 158 -6.30 -13.44 -8.43
C PHE A 158 -5.15 -13.96 -7.55
N GLN A 159 -4.56 -13.13 -6.71
CA GLN A 159 -3.55 -13.52 -5.71
C GLN A 159 -4.14 -13.49 -4.29
N SER A 160 -3.47 -14.15 -3.35
CA SER A 160 -4.05 -14.44 -2.03
C SER A 160 -4.10 -13.26 -1.06
N GLY A 161 -3.26 -12.23 -1.25
CA GLY A 161 -3.02 -11.21 -0.23
C GLY A 161 -4.26 -10.47 0.23
N GLY A 162 -5.10 -10.00 -0.70
CA GLY A 162 -6.33 -9.29 -0.35
C GLY A 162 -7.34 -10.16 0.38
N LYS A 163 -7.52 -11.41 -0.08
CA LYS A 163 -8.39 -12.36 0.60
C LYS A 163 -7.91 -12.67 2.02
N GLU A 164 -6.63 -13.00 2.20
CA GLU A 164 -6.07 -13.35 3.51
C GLU A 164 -6.16 -12.18 4.51
N LEU A 165 -5.94 -10.93 4.07
CA LEU A 165 -6.07 -9.76 4.92
C LEU A 165 -7.53 -9.54 5.36
N ARG A 166 -8.49 -9.68 4.45
CA ARG A 166 -9.93 -9.58 4.79
C ARG A 166 -10.38 -10.71 5.70
N ASP A 167 -9.95 -11.95 5.45
CA ASP A 167 -10.24 -13.11 6.31
C ASP A 167 -9.65 -12.93 7.73
N ALA A 168 -8.53 -12.22 7.86
CA ALA A 168 -7.94 -11.83 9.14
C ALA A 168 -8.67 -10.66 9.83
N GLY A 169 -9.73 -10.11 9.23
CA GLY A 169 -10.58 -9.08 9.82
C GLY A 169 -10.15 -7.64 9.54
N TYR A 170 -9.18 -7.40 8.66
CA TYR A 170 -8.80 -6.04 8.27
C TYR A 170 -9.79 -5.42 7.29
N ASP A 171 -10.12 -4.12 7.48
CA ASP A 171 -10.90 -3.33 6.53
C ASP A 171 -10.00 -2.94 5.35
N VAL A 172 -9.97 -3.79 4.31
CA VAL A 172 -9.16 -3.58 3.09
C VAL A 172 -10.00 -2.94 2.01
N TYR A 173 -9.65 -1.73 1.61
CA TYR A 173 -10.27 -0.99 0.52
C TYR A 173 -9.28 -0.81 -0.62
N SER A 174 -9.56 -1.46 -1.75
CA SER A 174 -8.75 -1.39 -2.97
C SER A 174 -9.49 -0.61 -4.05
N LEU A 175 -8.83 0.39 -4.64
CA LEU A 175 -9.45 1.29 -5.63
C LEU A 175 -9.67 0.61 -6.98
N ALA A 176 -8.79 -0.31 -7.35
CA ALA A 176 -8.98 -1.20 -8.48
C ALA A 176 -8.59 -2.63 -8.08
N ILE A 177 -9.48 -3.60 -8.32
CA ILE A 177 -9.21 -5.02 -8.08
C ILE A 177 -9.21 -5.71 -9.45
N ILE A 178 -8.08 -6.32 -9.79
CA ILE A 178 -7.89 -7.04 -11.04
C ILE A 178 -8.16 -8.52 -10.77
N ASP A 179 -9.20 -9.07 -11.37
CA ASP A 179 -9.53 -10.49 -11.25
C ASP A 179 -8.77 -11.36 -12.26
N GLU A 180 -8.40 -10.80 -13.42
CA GLU A 180 -7.63 -11.50 -14.43
C GLU A 180 -6.77 -10.54 -15.26
N MET A 181 -5.59 -11.00 -15.65
CA MET A 181 -4.75 -10.40 -16.68
C MET A 181 -4.24 -11.50 -17.60
N THR A 182 -4.26 -11.24 -18.90
CA THR A 182 -3.79 -12.18 -19.92
C THR A 182 -2.59 -11.60 -20.67
N ASP A 183 -1.74 -12.47 -21.22
CA ASP A 183 -0.51 -12.07 -21.92
C ASP A 183 -0.76 -11.25 -23.21
N ASP A 184 -2.00 -11.24 -23.71
CA ASP A 184 -2.42 -10.38 -24.84
C ASP A 184 -2.74 -8.93 -24.40
N GLY A 185 -2.64 -8.64 -23.10
CA GLY A 185 -2.85 -7.31 -22.54
C GLY A 185 -4.26 -7.06 -22.00
N SER A 186 -5.16 -8.05 -22.03
CA SER A 186 -6.51 -7.90 -21.51
C SER A 186 -6.50 -7.87 -19.98
N ILE A 187 -7.33 -7.00 -19.40
CA ILE A 187 -7.48 -6.85 -17.93
C ILE A 187 -8.96 -6.87 -17.58
N THR A 188 -9.34 -7.76 -16.67
CA THR A 188 -10.69 -7.83 -16.10
C THR A 188 -10.66 -7.31 -14.67
N PHE A 189 -11.47 -6.30 -14.38
CA PHE A 189 -11.63 -5.75 -13.03
C PHE A 189 -12.85 -6.36 -12.35
N ARG A 190 -12.76 -6.46 -11.04
CA ARG A 190 -13.88 -6.85 -10.19
C ARG A 190 -15.00 -5.79 -10.23
N SER A 191 -16.24 -6.26 -10.37
CA SER A 191 -17.46 -5.42 -10.35
C SER A 191 -17.82 -4.97 -8.94
#